data_9ffc5606bb1dc535a925722ec6c50f8d
#
_entry.id   9ffc5606bb1dc535a925722ec6c50f8d
#
_cell.length_a   1.000
_cell.length_b   1.000
_cell.length_c   1.000
_cell.angle_alpha   90.00
_cell.angle_beta   90.00
_cell.angle_gamma   90.00
#
_symmetry.space_group_name_H-M   'P 1'
#
loop_
_entity.id
_entity.type
_entity.pdbx_description
1 polymer ?
#
loop_
_entity_poly.entity_id
_entity_poly.type
_entity_poly.pdbx_seq_one_letter_code
_entity_poly.pdbx_strand_id
1 'polypeptide(L)'
;MAHRRTKLLFVVCALCYVISAIAGKSYYDILQVQKGASEDQIKRAYRKLALKYHPDKNQGNEEANKRFAEISNAYEVLSDGEKRNIYDRYGEEGLKQHAASGGRGGGMNIQDIFSQFFGGGGGMEEEEKIPKGDDVIVELDASLEDLYMGGSLRVWREKNILKPAPGKRRCNCRNEVYHKQIGPGMFQQMTEQVCEQCPNVKFEREGYFVTVDIEKGMQDGQEVTFYEDGEPMIDGEAGDLRFRIHTAPHDVFRRDGNDLHATITITLVQALVGFEKSLKHLDEHLVEIGTKGITKPKEVRKFKGEGMPLHFSTKKGDLYVTYEVLFPTSLTEDQKASIQKILVEAVACERMVTKIWYL
;
A
#
# COMPACT_ATOMS: atom_id res chain seq x y z
N MET A 1 -13.25 42.75 -9.18
CA MET A 1 -12.73 41.82 -10.20
C MET A 1 -11.86 40.70 -9.62
N ALA A 2 -11.14 40.89 -8.52
CA ALA A 2 -10.30 39.89 -7.88
C ALA A 2 -11.07 38.66 -7.36
N HIS A 3 -12.22 38.86 -6.75
CA HIS A 3 -13.04 37.79 -6.13
C HIS A 3 -13.67 36.81 -7.15
N ARG A 4 -13.83 37.22 -8.41
CA ARG A 4 -14.30 36.34 -9.50
C ARG A 4 -13.18 35.47 -10.06
N ARG A 5 -11.93 35.97 -10.05
CA ARG A 5 -10.75 35.21 -10.51
C ARG A 5 -10.35 34.13 -9.52
N THR A 6 -10.46 34.41 -8.21
CA THR A 6 -10.19 33.39 -7.17
C THR A 6 -11.22 32.26 -7.20
N LYS A 7 -12.51 32.55 -7.36
CA LYS A 7 -13.55 31.48 -7.51
C LYS A 7 -13.35 30.65 -8.77
N LEU A 8 -12.93 31.26 -9.88
CA LEU A 8 -12.63 30.49 -11.10
C LEU A 8 -11.41 29.59 -10.93
N LEU A 9 -10.36 30.06 -10.22
CA LEU A 9 -9.18 29.23 -9.92
C LEU A 9 -9.55 28.03 -9.04
N PHE A 10 -10.38 28.21 -8.01
CA PHE A 10 -10.86 27.13 -7.16
C PHE A 10 -11.70 26.09 -7.93
N VAL A 11 -12.56 26.55 -8.84
CA VAL A 11 -13.36 25.65 -9.69
C VAL A 11 -12.47 24.87 -10.67
N VAL A 12 -11.46 25.51 -11.25
CA VAL A 12 -10.50 24.83 -12.14
C VAL A 12 -9.63 23.83 -11.36
N CYS A 13 -9.14 24.19 -10.16
CA CYS A 13 -8.41 23.26 -9.29
C CYS A 13 -9.30 22.08 -8.85
N ALA A 14 -10.55 22.33 -8.46
CA ALA A 14 -11.50 21.28 -8.10
C ALA A 14 -11.83 20.36 -9.29
N LEU A 15 -11.99 20.92 -10.50
CA LEU A 15 -12.16 20.14 -11.72
C LEU A 15 -10.91 19.31 -12.07
N CYS A 16 -9.71 19.86 -11.91
CA CYS A 16 -8.46 19.11 -12.08
C CYS A 16 -8.33 17.99 -11.04
N TYR A 17 -8.76 18.22 -9.80
CA TYR A 17 -8.75 17.22 -8.74
C TYR A 17 -9.73 16.08 -9.02
N VAL A 18 -10.94 16.40 -9.50
CA VAL A 18 -11.97 15.42 -9.90
C VAL A 18 -11.51 14.61 -11.13
N ILE A 19 -10.85 15.23 -12.09
CA ILE A 19 -10.32 14.54 -13.28
C ILE A 19 -9.17 13.60 -12.88
N SER A 20 -8.32 13.97 -11.92
CA SER A 20 -7.25 13.08 -11.40
C SER A 20 -7.80 11.89 -10.60
N ALA A 21 -8.94 12.05 -9.92
CA ALA A 21 -9.58 10.98 -9.15
C ALA A 21 -10.33 9.95 -10.03
N ILE A 22 -10.62 10.28 -11.29
CA ILE A 22 -11.31 9.40 -12.25
C ILE A 22 -10.32 8.62 -13.12
N ALA A 23 -9.03 8.98 -13.11
CA ALA A 23 -8.00 8.22 -13.81
C ALA A 23 -7.78 6.88 -13.09
N GLY A 24 -8.31 5.80 -13.64
CA GLY A 24 -8.05 4.43 -13.17
C GLY A 24 -6.55 4.14 -13.11
N LYS A 25 -6.14 3.16 -12.28
CA LYS A 25 -4.75 2.71 -12.16
C LYS A 25 -4.22 2.30 -13.54
N SER A 26 -3.03 2.78 -13.89
CA SER A 26 -2.39 2.34 -15.13
C SER A 26 -1.92 0.89 -15.01
N TYR A 27 -1.76 0.18 -16.11
CA TYR A 27 -1.21 -1.17 -16.13
C TYR A 27 0.22 -1.23 -15.59
N TYR A 28 0.99 -0.16 -15.71
CA TYR A 28 2.31 -0.02 -15.09
C TYR A 28 2.22 0.05 -13.57
N ASP A 29 1.24 0.79 -13.03
CA ASP A 29 1.01 0.89 -11.59
C ASP A 29 0.52 -0.45 -11.02
N ILE A 30 -0.32 -1.19 -11.76
CA ILE A 30 -0.79 -2.52 -11.37
C ILE A 30 0.37 -3.51 -11.24
N LEU A 31 1.31 -3.49 -12.19
CA LEU A 31 2.51 -4.33 -12.16
C LEU A 31 3.62 -3.75 -11.26
N GLN A 32 3.44 -2.57 -10.70
CA GLN A 32 4.44 -1.89 -9.87
C GLN A 32 5.77 -1.70 -10.64
N VAL A 33 5.69 -1.26 -11.87
CA VAL A 33 6.83 -0.96 -12.73
C VAL A 33 6.71 0.44 -13.33
N GLN A 34 7.83 1.05 -13.70
CA GLN A 34 7.83 2.37 -14.33
C GLN A 34 7.28 2.32 -15.77
N LYS A 35 6.69 3.44 -16.20
CA LYS A 35 6.36 3.63 -17.61
C LYS A 35 7.67 3.65 -18.43
N GLY A 36 7.83 2.67 -19.31
CA GLY A 36 9.09 2.47 -20.04
C GLY A 36 9.93 1.30 -19.54
N ALA A 37 9.44 0.54 -18.53
CA ALA A 37 10.10 -0.69 -18.09
C ALA A 37 10.36 -1.66 -19.27
N SER A 38 11.47 -2.39 -19.21
CA SER A 38 11.80 -3.41 -20.21
C SER A 38 10.83 -4.59 -20.14
N GLU A 39 10.77 -5.40 -21.20
CA GLU A 39 9.94 -6.60 -21.24
C GLU A 39 10.31 -7.57 -20.10
N ASP A 40 11.61 -7.71 -19.83
CA ASP A 40 12.10 -8.57 -18.74
C ASP A 40 11.69 -8.04 -17.34
N GLN A 41 11.69 -6.73 -17.15
CA GLN A 41 11.21 -6.10 -15.92
C GLN A 41 9.72 -6.37 -15.71
N ILE A 42 8.91 -6.20 -16.77
CA ILE A 42 7.48 -6.49 -16.75
C ILE A 42 7.23 -7.96 -16.42
N LYS A 43 7.99 -8.88 -17.06
CA LYS A 43 7.89 -10.32 -16.86
C LYS A 43 8.24 -10.73 -15.41
N ARG A 44 9.31 -10.16 -14.85
CA ARG A 44 9.72 -10.43 -13.46
C ARG A 44 8.70 -9.90 -12.46
N ALA A 45 8.22 -8.67 -12.66
CA ALA A 45 7.18 -8.08 -11.80
C ALA A 45 5.90 -8.93 -11.80
N TYR A 46 5.46 -9.37 -13.00
CA TYR A 46 4.33 -10.28 -13.12
C TYR A 46 4.53 -11.57 -12.33
N ARG A 47 5.67 -12.28 -12.50
CA ARG A 47 5.95 -13.53 -11.78
C ARG A 47 5.83 -13.36 -10.26
N LYS A 48 6.44 -12.31 -9.71
CA LYS A 48 6.44 -12.05 -8.27
C LYS A 48 5.03 -11.74 -7.74
N LEU A 49 4.27 -10.89 -8.45
CA LEU A 49 2.89 -10.55 -8.07
C LEU A 49 1.94 -11.74 -8.25
N ALA A 50 2.08 -12.50 -9.34
CA ALA A 50 1.28 -13.69 -9.59
C ALA A 50 1.48 -14.76 -8.49
N LEU A 51 2.72 -14.96 -8.01
CA LEU A 51 3.00 -15.85 -6.87
C LEU A 51 2.40 -15.35 -5.56
N LYS A 52 2.37 -14.02 -5.34
CA LYS A 52 1.78 -13.40 -4.14
C LYS A 52 0.26 -13.54 -4.11
N TYR A 53 -0.41 -13.30 -5.24
CA TYR A 53 -1.86 -13.27 -5.34
C TYR A 53 -2.48 -14.54 -5.94
N HIS A 54 -1.71 -15.63 -6.05
CA HIS A 54 -2.18 -16.89 -6.65
C HIS A 54 -3.42 -17.44 -5.92
N PRO A 55 -4.46 -17.88 -6.66
CA PRO A 55 -5.69 -18.41 -6.04
C PRO A 55 -5.44 -19.55 -5.07
N ASP A 56 -4.48 -20.45 -5.35
CA ASP A 56 -4.16 -21.59 -4.47
C ASP A 56 -3.57 -21.15 -3.12
N LYS A 57 -2.83 -20.02 -3.11
CA LYS A 57 -2.27 -19.47 -1.87
C LYS A 57 -3.26 -18.60 -1.10
N ASN A 58 -4.28 -18.08 -1.79
CA ASN A 58 -5.28 -17.14 -1.26
C ASN A 58 -6.70 -17.70 -1.41
N GLN A 59 -6.91 -18.96 -1.09
CA GLN A 59 -8.20 -19.64 -1.25
C GLN A 59 -9.31 -18.91 -0.50
N GLY A 60 -10.42 -18.61 -1.20
CA GLY A 60 -11.56 -17.91 -0.63
C GLY A 60 -11.42 -16.40 -0.50
N ASN A 61 -10.31 -15.81 -0.96
CA ASN A 61 -10.10 -14.37 -0.95
C ASN A 61 -10.47 -13.74 -2.31
N GLU A 62 -11.67 -13.17 -2.40
CA GLU A 62 -12.18 -12.56 -3.64
C GLU A 62 -11.35 -11.35 -4.08
N GLU A 63 -10.76 -10.58 -3.13
CA GLU A 63 -9.93 -9.44 -3.47
C GLU A 63 -8.59 -9.87 -4.06
N ALA A 64 -7.97 -10.91 -3.53
CA ALA A 64 -6.76 -11.49 -4.11
C ALA A 64 -7.03 -12.02 -5.53
N ASN A 65 -8.19 -12.64 -5.77
CA ASN A 65 -8.59 -13.09 -7.09
C ASN A 65 -8.79 -11.92 -8.08
N LYS A 66 -9.38 -10.82 -7.64
CA LYS A 66 -9.49 -9.60 -8.46
C LYS A 66 -8.14 -9.02 -8.80
N ARG A 67 -7.24 -8.92 -7.80
CA ARG A 67 -5.87 -8.45 -8.01
C ARG A 67 -5.10 -9.35 -8.98
N PHE A 68 -5.24 -10.65 -8.84
CA PHE A 68 -4.61 -11.60 -9.76
C PHE A 68 -5.10 -11.40 -11.20
N ALA A 69 -6.41 -11.18 -11.40
CA ALA A 69 -6.97 -10.90 -12.69
C ALA A 69 -6.48 -9.56 -13.28
N GLU A 70 -6.39 -8.49 -12.47
CA GLU A 70 -5.84 -7.20 -12.87
C GLU A 70 -4.37 -7.31 -13.29
N ILE A 71 -3.54 -8.01 -12.49
CA ILE A 71 -2.13 -8.26 -12.75
C ILE A 71 -1.93 -9.04 -14.06
N SER A 72 -2.74 -10.07 -14.29
CA SER A 72 -2.68 -10.89 -15.51
C SER A 72 -3.09 -10.11 -16.74
N ASN A 73 -4.13 -9.28 -16.64
CA ASN A 73 -4.56 -8.41 -17.73
C ASN A 73 -3.49 -7.34 -18.07
N ALA A 74 -2.91 -6.72 -17.03
CA ALA A 74 -1.83 -5.76 -17.22
C ALA A 74 -0.61 -6.40 -17.91
N TYR A 75 -0.25 -7.62 -17.53
CA TYR A 75 0.85 -8.36 -18.15
C TYR A 75 0.55 -8.71 -19.62
N GLU A 76 -0.65 -9.21 -19.93
CA GLU A 76 -1.06 -9.54 -21.30
C GLU A 76 -0.90 -8.34 -22.24
N VAL A 77 -1.21 -7.15 -21.78
CA VAL A 77 -1.10 -5.93 -22.60
C VAL A 77 0.33 -5.44 -22.69
N LEU A 78 1.06 -5.40 -21.57
CA LEU A 78 2.40 -4.81 -21.52
C LEU A 78 3.52 -5.73 -22.03
N SER A 79 3.29 -7.06 -22.07
CA SER A 79 4.24 -8.02 -22.62
C SER A 79 4.20 -8.12 -24.15
N ASP A 80 3.12 -7.66 -24.77
CA ASP A 80 2.98 -7.61 -26.22
C ASP A 80 3.32 -6.21 -26.72
N GLY A 81 4.37 -6.08 -27.53
CA GLY A 81 4.86 -4.80 -28.02
C GLY A 81 3.82 -4.01 -28.83
N GLU A 82 2.91 -4.68 -29.56
CA GLU A 82 1.84 -4.04 -30.34
C GLU A 82 0.75 -3.51 -29.41
N LYS A 83 0.23 -4.36 -28.50
CA LYS A 83 -0.77 -3.98 -27.51
C LYS A 83 -0.24 -2.87 -26.59
N ARG A 84 1.01 -2.95 -26.15
CA ARG A 84 1.68 -1.93 -25.35
C ARG A 84 1.74 -0.58 -26.05
N ASN A 85 2.13 -0.54 -27.33
CA ASN A 85 2.14 0.69 -28.13
C ASN A 85 0.75 1.32 -28.26
N ILE A 86 -0.29 0.50 -28.44
CA ILE A 86 -1.67 0.96 -28.51
C ILE A 86 -2.10 1.52 -27.14
N TYR A 87 -1.78 0.81 -26.08
CA TYR A 87 -2.07 1.24 -24.72
C TYR A 87 -1.36 2.56 -24.35
N ASP A 88 -0.08 2.69 -24.70
CA ASP A 88 0.71 3.89 -24.39
C ASP A 88 0.21 5.15 -25.14
N ARG A 89 -0.42 4.98 -26.30
CA ARG A 89 -0.95 6.10 -27.12
C ARG A 89 -2.41 6.41 -26.87
N TYR A 90 -3.23 5.39 -26.67
CA TYR A 90 -4.69 5.52 -26.69
C TYR A 90 -5.37 4.99 -25.42
N GLY A 91 -4.58 4.46 -24.46
CA GLY A 91 -5.11 3.87 -23.22
C GLY A 91 -5.95 2.62 -23.47
N GLU A 92 -6.79 2.28 -22.50
CA GLU A 92 -7.68 1.11 -22.56
C GLU A 92 -8.72 1.20 -23.70
N GLU A 93 -9.16 2.41 -24.04
CA GLU A 93 -10.10 2.63 -25.14
C GLU A 93 -9.52 2.19 -26.48
N GLY A 94 -8.23 2.47 -26.72
CA GLY A 94 -7.52 2.01 -27.91
C GLY A 94 -7.44 0.48 -28.02
N LEU A 95 -7.24 -0.20 -26.89
CA LEU A 95 -7.22 -1.67 -26.85
C LEU A 95 -8.60 -2.27 -27.16
N LYS A 96 -9.69 -1.68 -26.64
CA LYS A 96 -11.06 -2.12 -26.94
C LYS A 96 -11.40 -1.96 -28.44
N GLN A 97 -11.00 -0.84 -29.04
CA GLN A 97 -11.20 -0.60 -30.46
C GLN A 97 -10.38 -1.57 -31.32
N HIS A 98 -9.14 -1.85 -30.95
CA HIS A 98 -8.27 -2.81 -31.63
C HIS A 98 -8.84 -4.24 -31.54
N ALA A 99 -9.34 -4.65 -30.40
CA ALA A 99 -10.01 -5.94 -30.21
C ALA A 99 -11.30 -6.05 -31.07
N ALA A 100 -12.08 -4.96 -31.18
CA ALA A 100 -13.31 -4.92 -31.99
C ALA A 100 -13.05 -4.92 -33.49
N SER A 101 -11.88 -4.43 -33.94
CA SER A 101 -11.50 -4.38 -35.35
C SER A 101 -10.85 -5.67 -35.92
N GLY A 102 -10.91 -6.77 -35.15
CA GLY A 102 -10.42 -8.08 -35.61
C GLY A 102 -8.91 -8.27 -35.52
N GLY A 103 -8.24 -7.53 -34.64
CA GLY A 103 -6.85 -7.74 -34.30
C GLY A 103 -6.64 -9.19 -33.81
N ARG A 104 -5.70 -9.89 -34.42
CA ARG A 104 -5.37 -11.31 -34.21
C ARG A 104 -4.67 -11.49 -32.85
N GLY A 105 -5.43 -11.44 -31.78
CA GLY A 105 -4.99 -11.65 -30.42
C GLY A 105 -6.04 -12.43 -29.66
N GLY A 106 -6.06 -13.76 -29.90
CA GLY A 106 -6.81 -14.66 -29.02
C GLY A 106 -6.27 -14.46 -27.61
N GLY A 107 -7.14 -13.99 -26.69
CA GLY A 107 -6.77 -13.86 -25.29
C GLY A 107 -6.28 -15.20 -24.78
N MET A 108 -5.00 -15.29 -24.42
CA MET A 108 -4.48 -16.45 -23.70
C MET A 108 -5.25 -16.55 -22.39
N ASN A 109 -5.78 -17.72 -22.11
CA ASN A 109 -6.43 -17.97 -20.83
C ASN A 109 -5.38 -17.75 -19.70
N ILE A 110 -5.78 -17.11 -18.60
CA ILE A 110 -4.92 -16.87 -17.44
C ILE A 110 -4.21 -18.17 -17.01
N GLN A 111 -4.90 -19.31 -17.13
CA GLN A 111 -4.37 -20.64 -16.86
C GLN A 111 -3.22 -21.02 -17.81
N ASP A 112 -3.31 -20.62 -19.08
CA ASP A 112 -2.28 -20.93 -20.08
C ASP A 112 -1.03 -20.09 -19.88
N ILE A 113 -1.19 -18.81 -19.51
CA ILE A 113 -0.09 -17.93 -19.15
C ILE A 113 0.63 -18.47 -17.90
N PHE A 114 -0.14 -18.89 -16.89
CA PHE A 114 0.42 -19.46 -15.67
C PHE A 114 1.15 -20.78 -15.92
N SER A 115 0.56 -21.71 -16.72
CA SER A 115 1.18 -23.00 -17.05
C SER A 115 2.46 -22.82 -17.88
N GLN A 116 2.53 -21.80 -18.72
CA GLN A 116 3.73 -21.51 -19.49
C GLN A 116 4.91 -21.03 -18.62
N PHE A 117 4.60 -20.31 -17.50
CA PHE A 117 5.63 -19.79 -16.60
C PHE A 117 5.94 -20.70 -15.41
N PHE A 118 4.94 -21.43 -14.92
CA PHE A 118 5.05 -22.22 -13.68
C PHE A 118 4.81 -23.71 -13.89
N GLY A 119 4.19 -24.13 -15.01
CA GLY A 119 3.84 -25.53 -15.29
C GLY A 119 4.92 -26.33 -16.03
N GLY A 120 5.97 -25.70 -16.49
CA GLY A 120 7.12 -26.35 -17.10
C GLY A 120 8.04 -26.90 -16.00
N GLY A 121 7.79 -28.12 -15.52
CA GLY A 121 8.75 -28.88 -14.72
C GLY A 121 9.97 -29.18 -15.58
N GLY A 122 11.05 -28.44 -15.44
CA GLY A 122 12.30 -28.65 -16.13
C GLY A 122 13.37 -27.75 -15.58
N GLY A 123 14.29 -28.32 -14.80
CA GLY A 123 15.60 -27.76 -14.55
C GLY A 123 15.59 -26.41 -13.81
N MET A 124 15.95 -26.42 -12.55
CA MET A 124 16.74 -25.32 -12.01
C MET A 124 18.02 -25.31 -12.86
N GLU A 125 18.04 -24.57 -13.96
CA GLU A 125 19.27 -23.94 -14.39
C GLU A 125 19.68 -23.11 -13.19
N GLU A 126 20.85 -23.37 -12.61
CA GLU A 126 21.53 -22.42 -11.74
C GLU A 126 21.60 -21.13 -12.55
N GLU A 127 20.62 -20.22 -12.34
CA GLU A 127 20.71 -18.85 -12.86
C GLU A 127 22.05 -18.34 -12.30
N GLU A 128 23.04 -18.14 -13.17
CA GLU A 128 24.25 -17.42 -12.80
C GLU A 128 23.80 -16.23 -11.99
N LYS A 129 24.25 -16.13 -10.74
CA LYS A 129 23.84 -15.06 -9.82
C LYS A 129 24.29 -13.74 -10.43
N ILE A 130 23.43 -13.15 -11.25
CA ILE A 130 23.64 -11.82 -11.79
C ILE A 130 23.78 -10.89 -10.58
N PRO A 131 24.89 -10.14 -10.46
CA PRO A 131 25.05 -9.21 -9.36
C PRO A 131 23.91 -8.21 -9.33
N LYS A 132 23.33 -7.98 -8.16
CA LYS A 132 22.21 -7.07 -7.95
C LYS A 132 22.68 -5.84 -7.17
N GLY A 133 22.20 -4.67 -7.58
CA GLY A 133 22.42 -3.41 -6.86
C GLY A 133 21.70 -3.39 -5.50
N ASP A 134 21.95 -2.37 -4.72
CA ASP A 134 21.40 -2.22 -3.37
C ASP A 134 19.90 -1.92 -3.43
N ASP A 135 19.14 -2.60 -2.57
CA ASP A 135 17.74 -2.28 -2.33
C ASP A 135 17.63 -0.96 -1.56
N VAL A 136 16.67 -0.13 -1.93
CA VAL A 136 16.39 1.14 -1.26
C VAL A 136 15.08 1.03 -0.51
N ILE A 137 15.11 1.30 0.82
CA ILE A 137 13.93 1.32 1.66
C ILE A 137 13.60 2.77 1.99
N VAL A 138 12.36 3.17 1.74
CA VAL A 138 11.84 4.51 2.04
C VAL A 138 10.65 4.36 2.98
N GLU A 139 10.71 5.00 4.15
CA GLU A 139 9.57 5.08 5.06
C GLU A 139 8.52 6.03 4.46
N LEU A 140 7.27 5.58 4.44
CA LEU A 140 6.14 6.32 3.88
C LEU A 140 5.07 6.50 4.94
N ASP A 141 4.90 7.73 5.42
CA ASP A 141 3.83 8.08 6.35
C ASP A 141 2.49 8.08 5.62
N ALA A 142 1.60 7.19 6.05
CA ALA A 142 0.23 7.10 5.57
C ALA A 142 -0.74 7.52 6.67
N SER A 143 -1.73 8.35 6.36
CA SER A 143 -2.77 8.74 7.29
C SER A 143 -3.70 7.55 7.60
N LEU A 144 -4.42 7.59 8.74
CA LEU A 144 -5.41 6.56 9.05
C LEU A 144 -6.53 6.52 8.02
N GLU A 145 -6.89 7.68 7.45
CA GLU A 145 -7.89 7.82 6.40
C GLU A 145 -7.45 7.09 5.11
N ASP A 146 -6.18 7.26 4.70
CA ASP A 146 -5.62 6.57 3.54
C ASP A 146 -5.63 5.05 3.75
N LEU A 147 -5.24 4.60 4.94
CA LEU A 147 -5.24 3.18 5.30
C LEU A 147 -6.65 2.59 5.44
N TYR A 148 -7.64 3.42 5.76
CA TYR A 148 -9.05 3.01 5.88
C TYR A 148 -9.76 2.97 4.53
N MET A 149 -9.62 4.02 3.72
CA MET A 149 -10.31 4.14 2.44
C MET A 149 -9.54 3.53 1.28
N GLY A 150 -8.23 3.40 1.44
CA GLY A 150 -7.31 3.14 0.34
C GLY A 150 -7.09 4.39 -0.50
N GLY A 151 -6.00 4.43 -1.22
CA GLY A 151 -5.66 5.57 -2.06
C GLY A 151 -4.32 5.37 -2.74
N SER A 152 -3.80 6.44 -3.32
CA SER A 152 -2.47 6.45 -3.90
C SER A 152 -1.73 7.71 -3.46
N LEU A 153 -0.49 7.55 -3.03
CA LEU A 153 0.39 8.64 -2.65
C LEU A 153 1.45 8.85 -3.73
N ARG A 154 1.64 10.10 -4.11
CA ARG A 154 2.64 10.48 -5.12
C ARG A 154 3.88 11.01 -4.42
N VAL A 155 4.97 10.24 -4.52
CA VAL A 155 6.24 10.51 -3.84
C VAL A 155 7.28 10.99 -4.84
N TRP A 156 7.95 12.10 -4.55
CA TRP A 156 9.11 12.55 -5.31
C TRP A 156 10.36 11.79 -4.87
N ARG A 157 11.13 11.30 -5.83
CA ARG A 157 12.38 10.60 -5.57
C ARG A 157 13.45 10.99 -6.57
N GLU A 158 14.70 10.97 -6.09
CA GLU A 158 15.88 11.00 -6.92
C GLU A 158 16.57 9.64 -6.87
N LYS A 159 17.02 9.14 -8.03
CA LYS A 159 17.83 7.94 -8.13
C LYS A 159 19.03 8.16 -9.05
N ASN A 160 20.05 7.34 -8.87
CA ASN A 160 21.14 7.26 -9.81
C ASN A 160 20.69 6.44 -11.02
N ILE A 161 21.01 6.94 -12.23
CA ILE A 161 20.81 6.22 -13.49
C ILE A 161 22.14 6.06 -14.20
N LEU A 162 22.27 4.99 -14.99
CA LEU A 162 23.45 4.75 -15.80
C LEU A 162 23.30 5.44 -17.14
N LYS A 163 24.13 6.44 -17.44
CA LYS A 163 24.19 7.10 -18.74
C LYS A 163 25.46 6.73 -19.49
N PRO A 164 25.44 6.64 -20.82
CA PRO A 164 26.65 6.42 -21.60
C PRO A 164 27.71 7.49 -21.33
N ALA A 165 28.95 7.07 -21.20
CA ALA A 165 30.12 7.94 -21.04
C ALA A 165 31.16 7.65 -22.12
N PRO A 166 32.00 8.60 -22.49
CA PRO A 166 33.05 8.37 -23.47
C PRO A 166 34.07 7.34 -22.98
N GLY A 167 34.55 6.51 -23.89
CA GLY A 167 35.52 5.45 -23.62
C GLY A 167 34.93 4.05 -23.58
N LYS A 168 35.77 3.08 -23.31
CA LYS A 168 35.41 1.66 -23.16
C LYS A 168 35.91 1.17 -21.81
N ARG A 169 35.17 0.23 -21.20
CA ARG A 169 35.56 -0.47 -19.97
C ARG A 169 35.59 -1.97 -20.20
N ARG A 170 36.34 -2.68 -19.37
CA ARG A 170 36.31 -4.15 -19.35
C ARG A 170 35.04 -4.61 -18.66
N CYS A 171 34.37 -5.61 -19.24
CA CYS A 171 33.14 -6.20 -18.76
C CYS A 171 33.12 -7.70 -19.04
N ASN A 172 32.16 -8.43 -18.47
CA ASN A 172 31.95 -9.87 -18.70
C ASN A 172 33.26 -10.66 -18.64
N CYS A 173 34.07 -10.38 -17.63
CA CYS A 173 35.35 -11.06 -17.46
C CYS A 173 35.11 -12.49 -16.98
N ARG A 174 35.53 -13.46 -17.76
CA ARG A 174 35.48 -14.88 -17.41
C ARG A 174 36.89 -15.49 -17.42
N ASN A 175 37.09 -16.49 -16.58
CA ASN A 175 38.31 -17.25 -16.56
C ASN A 175 38.21 -18.38 -17.58
N GLU A 176 38.97 -18.29 -18.66
CA GLU A 176 39.05 -19.37 -19.66
C GLU A 176 40.28 -20.23 -19.36
N VAL A 177 40.01 -21.54 -19.36
CA VAL A 177 41.07 -22.53 -19.16
C VAL A 177 41.53 -23.04 -20.49
N TYR A 178 42.79 -22.87 -20.83
CA TYR A 178 43.40 -23.42 -22.05
C TYR A 178 44.62 -24.28 -21.73
N HIS A 179 44.90 -25.24 -22.61
CA HIS A 179 46.04 -26.11 -22.49
C HIS A 179 47.17 -25.63 -23.37
N LYS A 180 48.26 -25.19 -22.79
CA LYS A 180 49.50 -24.76 -23.50
C LYS A 180 50.44 -25.94 -23.58
N GLN A 181 50.90 -26.26 -24.76
CA GLN A 181 51.91 -27.27 -24.95
C GLN A 181 53.28 -26.69 -24.59
N ILE A 182 53.95 -27.28 -23.59
CA ILE A 182 55.27 -26.85 -23.07
C ILE A 182 56.40 -27.78 -23.52
N GLY A 183 56.05 -28.91 -24.14
CA GLY A 183 57.02 -29.87 -24.71
C GLY A 183 56.34 -31.01 -25.47
N PRO A 184 57.06 -31.87 -26.15
CA PRO A 184 56.51 -33.01 -26.86
C PRO A 184 55.68 -33.92 -25.92
N GLY A 185 54.35 -33.87 -26.10
CA GLY A 185 53.41 -34.64 -25.27
C GLY A 185 53.09 -34.08 -23.88
N MET A 186 53.66 -32.90 -23.50
CA MET A 186 53.39 -32.24 -22.22
C MET A 186 52.50 -31.00 -22.41
N PHE A 187 51.31 -30.99 -21.75
CA PHE A 187 50.38 -29.88 -21.73
C PHE A 187 50.25 -29.34 -20.32
N GLN A 188 50.34 -28.03 -20.18
CA GLN A 188 50.03 -27.32 -18.93
C GLN A 188 48.70 -26.61 -19.08
N GLN A 189 47.83 -26.83 -18.09
CA GLN A 189 46.60 -26.11 -17.97
C GLN A 189 46.91 -24.70 -17.42
N MET A 190 46.49 -23.71 -18.16
CA MET A 190 46.59 -22.30 -17.78
C MET A 190 45.22 -21.68 -17.76
N THR A 191 45.00 -20.76 -16.83
CA THR A 191 43.77 -19.97 -16.73
C THR A 191 44.09 -18.53 -17.10
N GLU A 192 43.36 -17.99 -18.06
CA GLU A 192 43.48 -16.60 -18.48
C GLU A 192 42.14 -15.89 -18.32
N GLN A 193 42.17 -14.68 -17.76
CA GLN A 193 40.97 -13.87 -17.65
C GLN A 193 40.70 -13.14 -18.97
N VAL A 194 39.66 -13.55 -19.66
CA VAL A 194 39.21 -12.93 -20.91
C VAL A 194 38.06 -11.98 -20.57
N CYS A 195 38.20 -10.71 -20.96
CA CYS A 195 37.20 -9.68 -20.74
C CYS A 195 36.72 -9.09 -22.08
N GLU A 196 35.45 -8.81 -22.17
CA GLU A 196 34.88 -8.05 -23.28
C GLU A 196 35.10 -6.54 -23.10
N GLN A 197 34.99 -5.79 -24.18
CA GLN A 197 35.02 -4.33 -24.14
C GLN A 197 33.61 -3.77 -24.29
N CYS A 198 33.05 -3.27 -23.19
CA CYS A 198 31.75 -2.61 -23.16
C CYS A 198 31.88 -1.08 -23.25
N PRO A 199 30.82 -0.39 -23.68
CA PRO A 199 30.75 1.07 -23.57
C PRO A 199 30.94 1.51 -22.11
N ASN A 200 31.61 2.63 -21.92
CA ASN A 200 31.74 3.22 -20.59
C ASN A 200 30.41 3.85 -20.14
N VAL A 201 30.17 3.88 -18.84
CA VAL A 201 28.94 4.43 -18.25
C VAL A 201 29.31 5.33 -17.06
N LYS A 202 28.44 6.31 -16.76
CA LYS A 202 28.54 7.18 -15.58
C LYS A 202 27.21 7.17 -14.85
N PHE A 203 27.27 7.36 -13.54
CA PHE A 203 26.11 7.62 -12.73
C PHE A 203 25.69 9.09 -12.85
N GLU A 204 24.38 9.32 -13.04
CA GLU A 204 23.79 10.65 -13.04
C GLU A 204 22.48 10.59 -12.24
N ARG A 205 22.24 11.60 -11.39
CA ARG A 205 21.01 11.68 -10.60
C ARG A 205 19.88 12.20 -11.45
N GLU A 206 18.74 11.51 -11.38
CA GLU A 206 17.50 11.91 -12.03
C GLU A 206 16.33 11.84 -11.06
N GLY A 207 15.53 12.91 -11.03
CA GLY A 207 14.36 13.02 -10.17
C GLY A 207 13.07 12.63 -10.91
N TYR A 208 12.20 11.87 -10.25
CA TYR A 208 10.94 11.42 -10.81
C TYR A 208 9.90 11.19 -9.72
N PHE A 209 8.63 11.11 -10.12
CA PHE A 209 7.54 10.78 -9.22
C PHE A 209 7.20 9.29 -9.29
N VAL A 210 7.06 8.68 -8.12
CA VAL A 210 6.54 7.32 -7.97
C VAL A 210 5.15 7.42 -7.35
N THR A 211 4.19 6.72 -7.90
CA THR A 211 2.86 6.58 -7.31
C THR A 211 2.80 5.28 -6.51
N VAL A 212 2.60 5.41 -5.21
CA VAL A 212 2.52 4.27 -4.29
C VAL A 212 1.05 4.05 -3.93
N ASP A 213 0.53 2.88 -4.25
CA ASP A 213 -0.84 2.49 -3.92
C ASP A 213 -0.92 2.00 -2.49
N ILE A 214 -1.75 2.67 -1.69
CA ILE A 214 -2.11 2.26 -0.34
C ILE A 214 -3.38 1.41 -0.41
N GLU A 215 -3.27 0.15 -0.07
CA GLU A 215 -4.41 -0.76 -0.01
C GLU A 215 -5.15 -0.63 1.32
N LYS A 216 -6.48 -0.82 1.29
CA LYS A 216 -7.30 -0.78 2.50
C LYS A 216 -6.83 -1.80 3.53
N GLY A 217 -6.69 -1.37 4.77
CA GLY A 217 -6.30 -2.25 5.86
C GLY A 217 -4.81 -2.58 5.94
N MET A 218 -3.96 -1.98 5.10
CA MET A 218 -2.52 -2.12 5.25
C MET A 218 -2.08 -1.82 6.68
N GLN A 219 -1.11 -2.59 7.17
CA GLN A 219 -0.59 -2.48 8.52
C GLN A 219 0.76 -1.78 8.52
N ASP A 220 1.11 -1.24 9.67
CA ASP A 220 2.42 -0.67 9.92
C ASP A 220 3.53 -1.68 9.60
N GLY A 221 4.60 -1.23 8.94
CA GLY A 221 5.70 -2.08 8.50
C GLY A 221 5.46 -2.89 7.22
N GLN A 222 4.26 -2.86 6.62
CA GLN A 222 4.05 -3.48 5.30
C GLN A 222 4.80 -2.74 4.20
N GLU A 223 5.28 -3.49 3.22
CA GLU A 223 6.11 -2.95 2.15
C GLU A 223 5.41 -3.04 0.79
N VAL A 224 5.49 -1.94 0.03
CA VAL A 224 5.14 -1.88 -1.39
C VAL A 224 6.45 -1.87 -2.18
N THR A 225 6.70 -2.90 -2.98
CA THR A 225 7.99 -3.10 -3.66
C THR A 225 7.87 -2.77 -5.14
N PHE A 226 8.73 -1.87 -5.61
CA PHE A 226 8.97 -1.59 -7.03
C PHE A 226 10.26 -2.30 -7.43
N TYR A 227 10.14 -3.26 -8.33
CA TYR A 227 11.26 -4.11 -8.74
C TYR A 227 12.19 -3.35 -9.67
N GLU A 228 13.52 -3.52 -9.46
CA GLU A 228 14.60 -2.88 -10.23
C GLU A 228 14.56 -1.34 -10.24
N ASP A 229 13.87 -0.74 -9.27
CA ASP A 229 13.81 0.71 -9.11
C ASP A 229 14.70 1.23 -7.96
N GLY A 230 15.56 0.38 -7.42
CA GLY A 230 16.59 0.70 -6.44
C GLY A 230 17.85 1.33 -7.06
N GLU A 231 19.00 1.10 -6.44
CA GLU A 231 20.26 1.60 -6.98
C GLU A 231 20.72 0.73 -8.17
N PRO A 232 21.16 1.37 -9.27
CA PRO A 232 21.62 0.66 -10.45
C PRO A 232 22.98 0.03 -10.21
N MET A 233 23.21 -1.15 -10.76
CA MET A 233 24.49 -1.82 -10.75
C MET A 233 25.07 -1.91 -12.16
N ILE A 234 26.37 -1.68 -12.28
CA ILE A 234 27.08 -1.84 -13.57
C ILE A 234 27.26 -3.34 -13.81
N ASP A 235 26.84 -3.81 -14.98
CA ASP A 235 26.85 -5.23 -15.39
C ASP A 235 26.01 -6.15 -14.49
N GLY A 236 24.97 -5.59 -13.87
CA GLY A 236 24.08 -6.32 -13.01
C GLY A 236 22.65 -5.79 -13.10
N GLU A 237 21.78 -6.34 -12.26
CA GLU A 237 20.42 -5.86 -12.09
C GLU A 237 20.39 -4.73 -11.07
N ALA A 238 19.47 -3.77 -11.25
CA ALA A 238 19.24 -2.76 -10.22
C ALA A 238 18.61 -3.41 -8.96
N GLY A 239 18.83 -2.79 -7.80
CA GLY A 239 18.14 -3.15 -6.57
C GLY A 239 16.64 -2.90 -6.65
N ASP A 240 15.90 -3.30 -5.64
CA ASP A 240 14.47 -2.99 -5.52
C ASP A 240 14.25 -1.72 -4.69
N LEU A 241 13.20 -0.97 -5.01
CA LEU A 241 12.71 0.11 -4.17
C LEU A 241 11.54 -0.41 -3.35
N ARG A 242 11.62 -0.24 -2.03
CA ARG A 242 10.57 -0.65 -1.09
C ARG A 242 10.08 0.54 -0.31
N PHE A 243 8.78 0.83 -0.42
CA PHE A 243 8.12 1.77 0.46
C PHE A 243 7.56 1.01 1.66
N ARG A 244 8.07 1.32 2.85
CA ARG A 244 7.58 0.75 4.09
C ARG A 244 6.54 1.70 4.68
N ILE A 245 5.32 1.20 4.83
CA ILE A 245 4.21 1.97 5.37
C ILE A 245 4.43 2.21 6.85
N HIS A 246 4.35 3.46 7.25
CA HIS A 246 4.31 3.89 8.63
C HIS A 246 2.99 4.61 8.89
N THR A 247 2.28 4.21 9.95
CA THR A 247 0.99 4.82 10.29
C THR A 247 1.21 6.15 10.99
N ALA A 248 0.82 7.24 10.34
CA ALA A 248 0.90 8.57 10.94
C ALA A 248 0.00 8.68 12.18
N PRO A 249 0.42 9.42 13.22
CA PRO A 249 -0.42 9.68 14.39
C PRO A 249 -1.67 10.46 13.98
N HIS A 250 -2.82 10.12 14.60
CA HIS A 250 -4.09 10.78 14.33
C HIS A 250 -4.64 11.42 15.63
N ASP A 251 -5.27 12.60 15.52
CA ASP A 251 -5.71 13.41 16.67
C ASP A 251 -6.77 12.73 17.54
N VAL A 252 -7.64 11.94 16.94
CA VAL A 252 -8.80 11.34 17.62
C VAL A 252 -8.65 9.84 17.81
N PHE A 253 -8.10 9.15 16.81
CA PHE A 253 -8.04 7.70 16.78
C PHE A 253 -6.62 7.18 16.98
N ARG A 254 -6.51 6.11 17.76
CA ARG A 254 -5.30 5.30 17.87
C ARG A 254 -5.62 3.92 17.32
N ARG A 255 -4.83 3.47 16.38
CA ARG A 255 -4.94 2.13 15.79
C ARG A 255 -4.24 1.10 16.67
N ASP A 256 -4.89 -0.05 16.86
CA ASP A 256 -4.30 -1.23 17.48
C ASP A 256 -4.67 -2.46 16.64
N GLY A 257 -3.76 -2.89 15.79
CA GLY A 257 -4.02 -3.91 14.77
C GLY A 257 -5.13 -3.50 13.80
N ASN A 258 -6.30 -4.15 13.92
CA ASN A 258 -7.49 -3.80 13.13
C ASN A 258 -8.54 -3.04 13.95
N ASP A 259 -8.31 -2.81 15.22
CA ASP A 259 -9.22 -2.06 16.07
C ASP A 259 -8.81 -0.59 16.17
N LEU A 260 -9.79 0.26 16.41
CA LEU A 260 -9.60 1.69 16.66
C LEU A 260 -9.94 2.01 18.11
N HIS A 261 -9.15 2.88 18.71
CA HIS A 261 -9.38 3.41 20.05
C HIS A 261 -9.53 4.93 19.98
N ALA A 262 -10.59 5.46 20.60
CA ALA A 262 -10.80 6.89 20.76
C ALA A 262 -11.06 7.24 22.21
N THR A 263 -10.56 8.37 22.67
CA THR A 263 -10.84 8.89 24.01
C THR A 263 -11.72 10.11 23.88
N ILE A 264 -12.90 10.05 24.50
CA ILE A 264 -13.90 11.12 24.44
C ILE A 264 -14.13 11.69 25.80
N THR A 265 -13.92 12.99 25.91
CA THR A 265 -14.15 13.73 27.15
C THR A 265 -15.62 14.15 27.26
N ILE A 266 -16.23 13.87 28.40
CA ILE A 266 -17.59 14.25 28.77
C ILE A 266 -17.58 14.96 30.16
N THR A 267 -18.55 15.81 30.39
CA THR A 267 -18.71 16.46 31.72
C THR A 267 -19.34 15.50 32.72
N LEU A 268 -19.16 15.78 34.01
CA LEU A 268 -19.79 15.00 35.08
C LEU A 268 -21.32 14.96 34.93
N VAL A 269 -21.94 16.07 34.55
CA VAL A 269 -23.40 16.12 34.33
C VAL A 269 -23.80 15.16 33.18
N GLN A 270 -23.10 15.19 32.09
CA GLN A 270 -23.31 14.26 30.95
C GLN A 270 -23.12 12.80 31.39
N ALA A 271 -22.12 12.54 32.22
CA ALA A 271 -21.87 11.21 32.73
C ALA A 271 -23.00 10.67 33.62
N LEU A 272 -23.69 11.53 34.38
CA LEU A 272 -24.77 11.14 35.30
C LEU A 272 -26.14 11.10 34.63
N VAL A 273 -26.44 12.06 33.76
CA VAL A 273 -27.78 12.22 33.16
C VAL A 273 -27.89 11.49 31.81
N GLY A 274 -26.77 11.21 31.19
CA GLY A 274 -26.66 10.77 29.84
C GLY A 274 -26.38 11.93 28.87
N PHE A 275 -26.06 11.60 27.65
CA PHE A 275 -25.72 12.58 26.61
C PHE A 275 -25.97 12.01 25.21
N GLU A 276 -26.17 12.88 24.26
CA GLU A 276 -26.18 12.57 22.83
C GLU A 276 -24.93 13.20 22.21
N LYS A 277 -24.13 12.37 21.58
CA LYS A 277 -22.88 12.79 20.90
C LYS A 277 -22.59 11.83 19.77
N SER A 278 -22.20 12.36 18.63
CA SER A 278 -21.69 11.61 17.49
C SER A 278 -20.21 11.84 17.31
N LEU A 279 -19.51 10.83 16.88
CA LEU A 279 -18.09 10.86 16.54
C LEU A 279 -17.96 10.76 15.02
N LYS A 280 -17.24 11.70 14.41
CA LYS A 280 -16.90 11.64 12.99
C LYS A 280 -15.82 10.58 12.76
N HIS A 281 -16.14 9.59 11.93
CA HIS A 281 -15.22 8.50 11.60
C HIS A 281 -14.24 8.89 10.47
N LEU A 282 -13.30 7.99 10.13
CA LEU A 282 -12.26 8.20 9.11
C LEU A 282 -12.81 8.38 7.68
N ASP A 283 -13.98 7.84 7.39
CA ASP A 283 -14.71 8.02 6.11
C ASP A 283 -15.81 9.07 6.19
N GLU A 284 -15.77 9.93 7.22
CA GLU A 284 -16.67 11.03 7.48
C GLU A 284 -18.10 10.63 7.94
N HIS A 285 -18.45 9.33 8.02
CA HIS A 285 -19.73 8.96 8.61
C HIS A 285 -19.77 9.23 10.11
N LEU A 286 -20.97 9.35 10.68
CA LEU A 286 -21.19 9.67 12.08
C LEU A 286 -21.54 8.41 12.87
N VAL A 287 -20.73 8.10 13.87
CA VAL A 287 -20.99 7.02 14.84
C VAL A 287 -21.62 7.62 16.07
N GLU A 288 -22.84 7.18 16.44
CA GLU A 288 -23.53 7.62 17.65
C GLU A 288 -22.89 6.96 18.88
N ILE A 289 -22.21 7.76 19.68
CA ILE A 289 -21.52 7.33 20.89
C ILE A 289 -22.24 7.73 22.19
N GLY A 290 -23.38 8.41 22.07
CA GLY A 290 -24.20 8.87 23.18
C GLY A 290 -24.84 7.74 24.00
N THR A 291 -25.27 8.06 25.19
CA THR A 291 -25.99 7.13 26.08
C THR A 291 -27.05 7.85 26.92
N LYS A 292 -28.13 7.14 27.21
CA LYS A 292 -29.19 7.62 28.12
C LYS A 292 -28.96 7.21 29.58
N GLY A 293 -27.95 6.36 29.83
CA GLY A 293 -27.64 5.88 31.18
C GLY A 293 -26.41 6.53 31.76
N ILE A 294 -26.10 6.14 33.02
CA ILE A 294 -24.89 6.59 33.71
C ILE A 294 -23.64 5.99 33.05
N THR A 295 -22.67 6.84 32.79
CA THR A 295 -21.36 6.45 32.25
C THR A 295 -20.29 6.57 33.32
N LYS A 296 -19.55 5.47 33.55
CA LYS A 296 -18.47 5.48 34.58
C LYS A 296 -17.20 6.13 34.01
N PRO A 297 -16.37 6.77 34.84
CA PRO A 297 -15.04 7.22 34.43
C PRO A 297 -14.21 6.05 33.88
N LYS A 298 -13.56 6.28 32.74
CA LYS A 298 -12.78 5.27 31.99
C LYS A 298 -13.60 4.05 31.50
N GLU A 299 -14.93 4.19 31.44
CA GLU A 299 -15.76 3.18 30.79
C GLU A 299 -15.39 3.07 29.32
N VAL A 300 -15.26 1.83 28.84
CA VAL A 300 -14.96 1.55 27.44
C VAL A 300 -16.20 0.94 26.80
N ARG A 301 -16.66 1.51 25.69
CA ARG A 301 -17.74 0.97 24.88
C ARG A 301 -17.22 0.52 23.54
N LYS A 302 -17.69 -0.65 23.14
CA LYS A 302 -17.31 -1.29 21.89
C LYS A 302 -18.39 -1.08 20.83
N PHE A 303 -18.01 -0.56 19.67
CA PHE A 303 -18.82 -0.40 18.48
C PHE A 303 -18.34 -1.39 17.43
N LYS A 304 -19.16 -2.40 17.16
CA LYS A 304 -18.79 -3.50 16.26
C LYS A 304 -18.77 -3.05 14.81
N GLY A 305 -17.68 -3.44 14.10
CA GLY A 305 -17.56 -3.14 12.67
C GLY A 305 -17.14 -1.70 12.35
N GLU A 306 -16.80 -0.90 13.38
CA GLU A 306 -16.34 0.48 13.25
C GLU A 306 -14.81 0.60 13.44
N GLY A 307 -14.07 -0.49 13.30
CA GLY A 307 -12.61 -0.50 13.29
C GLY A 307 -12.04 -0.39 11.88
N MET A 308 -10.72 -0.59 11.77
CA MET A 308 -10.02 -0.62 10.49
C MET A 308 -10.46 -1.80 9.63
N PRO A 309 -10.52 -1.66 8.31
CA PRO A 309 -10.72 -2.80 7.42
C PRO A 309 -9.57 -3.79 7.56
N LEU A 310 -9.88 -5.08 7.45
CA LEU A 310 -8.86 -6.11 7.37
C LEU A 310 -8.32 -6.15 5.94
N HIS A 311 -7.00 -6.20 5.82
CA HIS A 311 -6.33 -6.30 4.54
C HIS A 311 -6.84 -7.53 3.76
N PHE A 312 -7.20 -7.36 2.49
CA PHE A 312 -7.82 -8.37 1.62
C PHE A 312 -9.13 -8.99 2.14
N SER A 313 -9.91 -8.28 2.94
CA SER A 313 -11.17 -8.77 3.47
C SER A 313 -12.26 -7.67 3.46
N THR A 314 -13.51 -8.09 3.42
CA THR A 314 -14.66 -7.19 3.61
C THR A 314 -14.97 -6.93 5.08
N LYS A 315 -14.30 -7.64 6.00
CA LYS A 315 -14.49 -7.50 7.44
C LYS A 315 -13.77 -6.25 7.94
N LYS A 316 -14.34 -5.66 8.99
CA LYS A 316 -13.72 -4.57 9.75
C LYS A 316 -13.50 -5.01 11.20
N GLY A 317 -12.52 -4.41 11.86
CA GLY A 317 -12.35 -4.49 13.31
C GLY A 317 -13.43 -3.71 14.06
N ASP A 318 -13.18 -3.43 15.32
CA ASP A 318 -14.11 -2.75 16.21
C ASP A 318 -13.54 -1.41 16.69
N LEU A 319 -14.45 -0.47 17.04
CA LEU A 319 -14.07 0.79 17.66
C LEU A 319 -14.32 0.72 19.16
N TYR A 320 -13.30 1.07 19.94
CA TYR A 320 -13.36 1.17 21.38
C TYR A 320 -13.31 2.64 21.79
N VAL A 321 -14.41 3.14 22.36
CA VAL A 321 -14.50 4.51 22.86
C VAL A 321 -14.35 4.51 24.37
N THR A 322 -13.31 5.17 24.86
CA THR A 322 -13.05 5.38 26.30
C THR A 322 -13.60 6.73 26.70
N TYR A 323 -14.46 6.76 27.73
CA TYR A 323 -15.02 8.01 28.25
C TYR A 323 -14.20 8.55 29.40
N GLU A 324 -13.70 9.76 29.23
CA GLU A 324 -13.01 10.51 30.28
C GLU A 324 -13.96 11.55 30.87
N VAL A 325 -14.23 11.45 32.18
CA VAL A 325 -15.16 12.34 32.86
C VAL A 325 -14.42 13.52 33.46
N LEU A 326 -14.75 14.72 33.00
CA LEU A 326 -14.26 15.97 33.58
C LEU A 326 -15.06 16.35 34.80
N PHE A 327 -14.37 16.43 35.92
CA PHE A 327 -14.93 16.96 37.15
C PHE A 327 -14.75 18.48 37.21
N PRO A 328 -15.71 19.21 37.83
CA PRO A 328 -15.54 20.64 38.07
C PRO A 328 -14.39 20.88 39.05
N THR A 329 -13.62 21.92 38.82
CA THR A 329 -12.47 22.28 39.65
C THR A 329 -12.88 22.83 41.03
N SER A 330 -14.07 23.43 41.15
CA SER A 330 -14.62 23.97 42.41
C SER A 330 -16.14 23.95 42.35
N LEU A 331 -16.76 23.89 43.53
CA LEU A 331 -18.21 23.97 43.76
C LEU A 331 -18.49 24.94 44.90
N THR A 332 -19.57 25.72 44.78
CA THR A 332 -20.09 26.53 45.88
C THR A 332 -20.72 25.67 46.97
N GLU A 333 -20.87 26.19 48.20
CA GLU A 333 -21.45 25.42 49.31
C GLU A 333 -22.91 25.01 49.02
N ASP A 334 -23.70 25.88 48.38
CA ASP A 334 -25.06 25.55 47.95
C ASP A 334 -25.11 24.44 46.92
N GLN A 335 -24.16 24.43 45.96
CA GLN A 335 -24.05 23.33 44.95
C GLN A 335 -23.67 22.03 45.63
N LYS A 336 -22.72 22.03 46.57
CA LYS A 336 -22.34 20.84 47.33
C LYS A 336 -23.52 20.25 48.09
N ALA A 337 -24.27 21.10 48.83
CA ALA A 337 -25.46 20.68 49.59
C ALA A 337 -26.54 20.08 48.66
N SER A 338 -26.80 20.70 47.52
CA SER A 338 -27.77 20.23 46.54
C SER A 338 -27.37 18.88 45.91
N ILE A 339 -26.11 18.72 45.49
CA ILE A 339 -25.57 17.46 44.96
C ILE A 339 -25.63 16.35 45.99
N GLN A 340 -25.25 16.65 47.27
CA GLN A 340 -25.27 15.68 48.36
C GLN A 340 -26.69 15.16 48.60
N LYS A 341 -27.69 16.05 48.62
CA LYS A 341 -29.09 15.67 48.82
C LYS A 341 -29.56 14.72 47.72
N ILE A 342 -29.32 15.07 46.42
CA ILE A 342 -29.77 14.27 45.28
C ILE A 342 -29.10 12.89 45.27
N LEU A 343 -27.79 12.82 45.47
CA LEU A 343 -27.06 11.55 45.36
C LEU A 343 -27.31 10.62 46.58
N VAL A 344 -27.54 11.16 47.79
CA VAL A 344 -27.90 10.34 48.97
C VAL A 344 -29.27 9.71 48.77
N GLU A 345 -30.25 10.45 48.25
CA GLU A 345 -31.59 9.93 47.98
C GLU A 345 -31.54 8.80 46.89
N ALA A 346 -30.74 8.96 45.85
CA ALA A 346 -30.56 7.95 44.83
C ALA A 346 -29.98 6.63 45.38
N VAL A 347 -28.92 6.70 46.20
CA VAL A 347 -28.26 5.51 46.80
C VAL A 347 -29.19 4.81 47.81
N ALA A 348 -30.00 5.58 48.57
CA ALA A 348 -30.97 5.01 49.51
C ALA A 348 -32.06 4.21 48.77
N CYS A 349 -32.49 4.66 47.58
CA CYS A 349 -33.48 3.97 46.78
C CYS A 349 -32.93 2.63 46.21
N GLU A 350 -31.69 2.59 45.75
CA GLU A 350 -31.06 1.35 45.29
C GLU A 350 -30.91 0.29 46.37
N ARG A 351 -30.56 0.71 47.59
CA ARG A 351 -30.46 -0.20 48.77
C ARG A 351 -31.81 -0.78 49.18
N MET A 352 -32.93 -0.07 48.96
CA MET A 352 -34.27 -0.61 49.24
C MET A 352 -34.69 -1.63 48.20
N VAL A 353 -34.42 -1.39 46.93
CA VAL A 353 -34.75 -2.32 45.85
C VAL A 353 -34.00 -3.64 45.97
N THR A 354 -32.70 -3.61 46.29
CA THR A 354 -31.91 -4.83 46.49
C THR A 354 -32.35 -5.66 47.69
N LYS A 355 -32.92 -5.03 48.77
CA LYS A 355 -33.47 -5.77 49.91
C LYS A 355 -34.81 -6.48 49.60
N ILE A 356 -35.59 -5.99 48.66
CA ILE A 356 -36.87 -6.61 48.24
C ILE A 356 -36.67 -7.87 47.40
N TRP A 357 -35.54 -8.02 46.76
CA TRP A 357 -35.21 -9.23 45.93
C TRP A 357 -34.59 -10.38 46.74
N TYR A 358 -34.29 -10.16 48.06
CA TYR A 358 -33.73 -11.18 48.94
C TYR A 358 -34.74 -11.64 50.05
N LEU A 359 -36.01 -11.25 49.95
CA LEU A 359 -37.12 -11.77 50.70
C LEU A 359 -38.12 -12.49 49.77
#